data_b6fc683d2f2946a8605b622aa5e860f7
#
_entry.id   b6fc683d2f2946a8605b622aa5e860f7
#
_cell.length_a   1.000
_cell.length_b   1.000
_cell.length_c   1.000
_cell.angle_alpha   90.00
_cell.angle_beta   90.00
_cell.angle_gamma   90.00
#
_symmetry.space_group_name_H-M   'P 1'
#
loop_
_entity.id
_entity.type
_entity.pdbx_description
1 polymer ?
#
loop_
_entity_poly.entity_id
_entity_poly.type
_entity_poly.pdbx_seq_one_letter_code
_entity_poly.pdbx_strand_id
1 'polypeptide(L)'
;MPASHARLGVIFLTVFIDLAGFGLILPILPYYAERFGATGFGYGALIGIFSLMQFVATVVLGGLSDRVGRRPVLLASIVVAAIGYTIFGAAASYGWLIVARAISGFAGGNISVAQAYIADVTSPAERSRGMGLIGAAFGLGFIVGPGLGAAAAHVGGLRAVGFVAAGLCLVNLVSAYFVLHESLRHEHRAARPLVDTTHLVRGLRDPRFRPAFLVFGLVPFAFSGYIVALPLFMGKSFGWGSGQLGVFFTVIGVIAASVQGYLFGKIQRYAQDRLLISLGTAGMAIGIMAIPLAHRALAIYPWVVILAFGNSVSAPALTGLISRLASPGEQGAMMGAAQSLTAIGRFSGPLLFGQLYDTLGPTLTFVGAGLVMVIAWAVTLRIRDPGIP
;
A
#
# COMPACT_ATOMS: atom_id res chain seq x y z
N MET A 1 -9.22 -16.93 -27.03
CA MET A 1 -8.08 -16.05 -26.66
C MET A 1 -8.42 -14.55 -26.47
N PRO A 2 -9.26 -13.84 -27.26
CA PRO A 2 -9.55 -12.42 -27.00
C PRO A 2 -10.31 -12.16 -25.68
N ALA A 3 -11.15 -13.07 -25.21
CA ALA A 3 -11.92 -12.91 -23.97
C ALA A 3 -11.07 -12.91 -22.68
N SER A 4 -9.90 -13.55 -22.66
CA SER A 4 -9.01 -13.53 -21.49
C SER A 4 -8.30 -12.18 -21.31
N HIS A 5 -7.90 -11.54 -22.41
CA HIS A 5 -7.24 -10.23 -22.35
C HIS A 5 -8.19 -9.13 -21.87
N ALA A 6 -9.45 -9.14 -22.29
CA ALA A 6 -10.46 -8.18 -21.83
C ALA A 6 -10.72 -8.34 -20.31
N ARG A 7 -10.79 -9.58 -19.80
CA ARG A 7 -10.96 -9.86 -18.36
C ARG A 7 -9.77 -9.38 -17.53
N LEU A 8 -8.56 -9.66 -17.98
CA LEU A 8 -7.33 -9.19 -17.33
C LEU A 8 -7.25 -7.66 -17.35
N GLY A 9 -7.68 -7.01 -18.45
CA GLY A 9 -7.77 -5.56 -18.56
C GLY A 9 -8.72 -4.93 -17.55
N VAL A 10 -9.89 -5.55 -17.31
CA VAL A 10 -10.85 -5.04 -16.31
C VAL A 10 -10.36 -5.29 -14.88
N ILE A 11 -9.71 -6.43 -14.59
CA ILE A 11 -9.08 -6.64 -13.28
C ILE A 11 -7.97 -5.62 -13.04
N PHE A 12 -7.13 -5.36 -14.05
CA PHE A 12 -6.15 -4.29 -13.98
C PHE A 12 -6.81 -2.95 -13.69
N LEU A 13 -7.89 -2.59 -14.40
CA LEU A 13 -8.64 -1.34 -14.19
C LEU A 13 -9.21 -1.27 -12.77
N THR A 14 -9.76 -2.37 -12.25
CA THR A 14 -10.29 -2.44 -10.88
C THR A 14 -9.21 -2.14 -9.85
N VAL A 15 -8.07 -2.83 -9.92
CA VAL A 15 -6.96 -2.61 -8.99
C VAL A 15 -6.35 -1.22 -9.18
N PHE A 16 -6.23 -0.74 -10.42
CA PHE A 16 -5.76 0.61 -10.73
C PHE A 16 -6.65 1.68 -10.11
N ILE A 17 -7.98 1.59 -10.26
CA ILE A 17 -8.92 2.57 -9.71
C ILE A 17 -8.92 2.56 -8.18
N ASP A 18 -8.82 1.39 -7.55
CA ASP A 18 -8.72 1.29 -6.09
C ASP A 18 -7.46 2.00 -5.57
N LEU A 19 -6.34 1.79 -6.24
CA LEU A 19 -5.06 2.41 -5.86
C LEU A 19 -4.97 3.88 -6.25
N ALA A 20 -5.54 4.25 -7.39
CA ALA A 20 -5.69 5.65 -7.78
C ALA A 20 -6.60 6.38 -6.78
N GLY A 21 -7.70 5.75 -6.32
CA GLY A 21 -8.58 6.29 -5.28
C GLY A 21 -7.87 6.52 -3.94
N PHE A 22 -7.01 5.58 -3.52
CA PHE A 22 -6.15 5.78 -2.37
C PHE A 22 -5.16 6.94 -2.60
N GLY A 23 -4.51 6.96 -3.77
CA GLY A 23 -3.56 8.01 -4.16
C GLY A 23 -4.19 9.40 -4.28
N LEU A 24 -5.43 9.50 -4.79
CA LEU A 24 -6.24 10.72 -4.85
C LEU A 24 -6.38 11.39 -3.47
N ILE A 25 -6.65 10.59 -2.46
CA ILE A 25 -6.94 11.07 -1.11
C ILE A 25 -5.66 11.45 -0.36
N LEU A 26 -4.54 10.77 -0.60
CA LEU A 26 -3.33 10.89 0.20
C LEU A 26 -2.83 12.35 0.37
N PRO A 27 -2.68 13.19 -0.69
CA PRO A 27 -2.24 14.57 -0.55
C PRO A 27 -3.29 15.52 0.03
N ILE A 28 -4.55 15.10 0.04
CA ILE A 28 -5.70 15.93 0.47
C ILE A 28 -6.05 15.68 1.93
N LEU A 29 -5.85 14.45 2.39
CA LEU A 29 -6.32 13.96 3.68
C LEU A 29 -5.87 14.80 4.87
N PRO A 30 -4.61 15.26 4.98
CA PRO A 30 -4.19 16.08 6.10
C PRO A 30 -4.97 17.41 6.17
N TYR A 31 -5.14 18.10 5.05
CA TYR A 31 -5.86 19.36 4.99
C TYR A 31 -7.37 19.22 5.26
N TYR A 32 -7.94 18.08 4.83
CA TYR A 32 -9.34 17.80 5.08
C TYR A 32 -9.58 17.43 6.55
N ALA A 33 -8.65 16.70 7.16
CA ALA A 33 -8.65 16.39 8.58
C ALA A 33 -8.49 17.67 9.43
N GLU A 34 -7.52 18.52 9.08
CA GLU A 34 -7.25 19.79 9.75
C GLU A 34 -8.46 20.74 9.73
N ARG A 35 -9.22 20.76 8.63
CA ARG A 35 -10.48 21.53 8.52
C ARG A 35 -11.49 21.18 9.62
N PHE A 36 -11.45 19.96 10.13
CA PHE A 36 -12.30 19.48 11.24
C PHE A 36 -11.55 19.46 12.59
N GLY A 37 -10.45 20.18 12.71
CA GLY A 37 -9.68 20.29 13.93
C GLY A 37 -8.83 19.06 14.28
N ALA A 38 -8.61 18.14 13.34
CA ALA A 38 -7.77 16.98 13.59
C ALA A 38 -6.29 17.39 13.63
N THR A 39 -5.56 16.78 14.56
CA THR A 39 -4.12 16.91 14.75
C THR A 39 -3.36 15.84 13.98
N GLY A 40 -2.05 15.70 14.21
CA GLY A 40 -1.23 14.64 13.65
C GLY A 40 -1.72 13.25 14.03
N PHE A 41 -2.15 13.05 15.29
CA PHE A 41 -2.80 11.81 15.72
C PHE A 41 -4.08 11.54 14.94
N GLY A 42 -4.94 12.55 14.77
CA GLY A 42 -6.17 12.42 14.00
C GLY A 42 -5.89 12.06 12.52
N TYR A 43 -4.90 12.71 11.91
CA TYR A 43 -4.48 12.34 10.55
C TYR A 43 -3.93 10.90 10.50
N GLY A 44 -3.10 10.51 11.47
CA GLY A 44 -2.59 9.16 11.61
C GLY A 44 -3.71 8.13 11.78
N ALA A 45 -4.76 8.45 12.55
CA ALA A 45 -5.91 7.58 12.74
C ALA A 45 -6.70 7.33 11.43
N LEU A 46 -6.83 8.35 10.57
CA LEU A 46 -7.46 8.18 9.25
C LEU A 46 -6.67 7.25 8.32
N ILE A 47 -5.33 7.26 8.41
CA ILE A 47 -4.47 6.32 7.65
C ILE A 47 -4.54 4.94 8.29
N GLY A 48 -4.46 4.86 9.60
CA GLY A 48 -4.46 3.62 10.35
C GLY A 48 -5.75 2.82 10.17
N ILE A 49 -6.92 3.46 10.35
CA ILE A 49 -8.21 2.79 10.21
C ILE A 49 -8.42 2.21 8.80
N PHE A 50 -7.99 2.92 7.76
CA PHE A 50 -8.00 2.39 6.39
C PHE A 50 -7.16 1.11 6.30
N SER A 51 -5.94 1.13 6.83
CA SER A 51 -5.01 -0.02 6.77
C SER A 51 -5.53 -1.21 7.59
N LEU A 52 -6.12 -0.96 8.75
CA LEU A 52 -6.74 -1.98 9.58
C LEU A 52 -7.91 -2.65 8.86
N MET A 53 -8.82 -1.84 8.32
CA MET A 53 -10.00 -2.35 7.62
C MET A 53 -9.62 -3.07 6.33
N GLN A 54 -8.59 -2.62 5.61
CA GLN A 54 -8.03 -3.31 4.45
C GLN A 54 -7.49 -4.68 4.82
N PHE A 55 -6.78 -4.78 5.95
CA PHE A 55 -6.27 -6.07 6.44
C PHE A 55 -7.41 -7.05 6.78
N VAL A 56 -8.37 -6.59 7.59
CA VAL A 56 -9.55 -7.39 7.95
C VAL A 56 -10.28 -7.86 6.69
N ALA A 57 -10.52 -6.95 5.76
CA ALA A 57 -11.22 -7.23 4.52
C ALA A 57 -10.45 -8.20 3.60
N THR A 58 -9.12 -8.12 3.56
CA THR A 58 -8.30 -9.06 2.77
C THR A 58 -8.56 -10.50 3.18
N VAL A 59 -8.67 -10.76 4.49
CA VAL A 59 -8.99 -12.09 5.03
C VAL A 59 -10.44 -12.47 4.77
N VAL A 60 -11.36 -11.56 5.08
CA VAL A 60 -12.82 -11.80 4.98
C VAL A 60 -13.24 -11.97 3.52
N LEU A 61 -12.87 -11.01 2.64
CA LEU A 61 -13.27 -11.03 1.23
C LEU A 61 -12.59 -12.17 0.46
N GLY A 62 -11.33 -12.49 0.79
CA GLY A 62 -10.65 -13.65 0.24
C GLY A 62 -11.43 -14.94 0.51
N GLY A 63 -11.72 -15.23 1.78
CA GLY A 63 -12.49 -16.41 2.19
C GLY A 63 -13.94 -16.41 1.70
N LEU A 64 -14.59 -15.24 1.66
CA LEU A 64 -15.94 -15.11 1.12
C LEU A 64 -15.96 -15.41 -0.38
N SER A 65 -14.96 -14.93 -1.14
CA SER A 65 -14.87 -15.15 -2.57
C SER A 65 -14.60 -16.61 -2.95
N ASP A 66 -13.98 -17.38 -2.05
CA ASP A 66 -13.80 -18.84 -2.20
C ASP A 66 -15.14 -19.60 -2.06
N ARG A 67 -16.13 -19.00 -1.37
CA ARG A 67 -17.44 -19.63 -1.12
C ARG A 67 -18.50 -19.20 -2.11
N VAL A 68 -18.66 -17.90 -2.33
CA VAL A 68 -19.75 -17.35 -3.15
C VAL A 68 -19.35 -17.08 -4.60
N GLY A 69 -18.04 -17.03 -4.88
CA GLY A 69 -17.49 -16.72 -6.21
C GLY A 69 -16.71 -15.41 -6.21
N ARG A 70 -15.81 -15.25 -7.17
CA ARG A 70 -14.92 -14.08 -7.29
C ARG A 70 -15.67 -12.84 -7.76
N ARG A 71 -16.52 -13.01 -8.80
CA ARG A 71 -17.24 -11.89 -9.42
C ARG A 71 -18.17 -11.14 -8.47
N PRO A 72 -19.08 -11.78 -7.70
CA PRO A 72 -19.98 -11.05 -6.81
C PRO A 72 -19.23 -10.29 -5.72
N VAL A 73 -18.13 -10.85 -5.19
CA VAL A 73 -17.33 -10.17 -4.15
C VAL A 73 -16.59 -8.96 -4.72
N LEU A 74 -16.02 -9.05 -5.95
CA LEU A 74 -15.40 -7.91 -6.62
C LEU A 74 -16.41 -6.80 -6.90
N LEU A 75 -17.58 -7.12 -7.44
CA LEU A 75 -18.62 -6.12 -7.73
C LEU A 75 -19.12 -5.45 -6.42
N ALA A 76 -19.36 -6.23 -5.38
CA ALA A 76 -19.77 -5.69 -4.08
C ALA A 76 -18.70 -4.77 -3.49
N SER A 77 -17.42 -5.13 -3.57
CA SER A 77 -16.34 -4.28 -3.06
C SER A 77 -16.22 -2.95 -3.80
N ILE A 78 -16.44 -2.93 -5.14
CA ILE A 78 -16.46 -1.68 -5.91
C ILE A 78 -17.62 -0.77 -5.47
N VAL A 79 -18.81 -1.34 -5.21
CA VAL A 79 -19.95 -0.59 -4.67
C VAL A 79 -19.62 -0.01 -3.30
N VAL A 80 -19.03 -0.81 -2.41
CA VAL A 80 -18.61 -0.37 -1.07
C VAL A 80 -17.56 0.73 -1.17
N ALA A 81 -16.61 0.64 -2.11
CA ALA A 81 -15.64 1.72 -2.36
C ALA A 81 -16.33 3.02 -2.81
N ALA A 82 -17.27 2.93 -3.76
CA ALA A 82 -18.02 4.10 -4.23
C ALA A 82 -18.79 4.77 -3.08
N ILE A 83 -19.42 3.99 -2.21
CA ILE A 83 -20.10 4.51 -0.98
C ILE A 83 -19.08 5.20 -0.08
N GLY A 84 -17.95 4.56 0.23
CA GLY A 84 -16.91 5.14 1.09
C GLY A 84 -16.38 6.47 0.56
N TYR A 85 -16.12 6.56 -0.74
CA TYR A 85 -15.66 7.81 -1.38
C TYR A 85 -16.76 8.88 -1.45
N THR A 86 -18.01 8.49 -1.65
CA THR A 86 -19.16 9.43 -1.58
C THR A 86 -19.30 10.02 -0.18
N ILE A 87 -19.20 9.20 0.85
CA ILE A 87 -19.20 9.65 2.26
C ILE A 87 -18.02 10.58 2.52
N PHE A 88 -16.83 10.28 1.97
CA PHE A 88 -15.67 11.16 2.08
C PHE A 88 -15.93 12.54 1.47
N GLY A 89 -16.50 12.61 0.26
CA GLY A 89 -16.86 13.88 -0.39
C GLY A 89 -17.96 14.65 0.36
N ALA A 90 -18.91 13.94 0.95
CA ALA A 90 -20.02 14.52 1.71
C ALA A 90 -19.69 14.80 3.19
N ALA A 91 -18.47 14.46 3.67
CA ALA A 91 -18.12 14.54 5.07
C ALA A 91 -18.37 15.93 5.66
N ALA A 92 -19.13 15.98 6.76
CA ALA A 92 -19.46 17.19 7.51
C ALA A 92 -18.73 17.29 8.84
N SER A 93 -18.01 16.21 9.26
CA SER A 93 -17.23 16.16 10.48
C SER A 93 -16.09 15.17 10.35
N TYR A 94 -15.13 15.23 11.29
CA TYR A 94 -14.03 14.26 11.37
C TYR A 94 -14.54 12.81 11.51
N GLY A 95 -15.61 12.58 12.28
CA GLY A 95 -16.22 11.24 12.41
C GLY A 95 -16.66 10.66 11.07
N TRP A 96 -17.21 11.46 10.16
CA TRP A 96 -17.55 11.01 8.81
C TRP A 96 -16.32 10.66 7.97
N LEU A 97 -15.19 11.34 8.18
CA LEU A 97 -13.93 10.95 7.54
C LEU A 97 -13.44 9.59 8.05
N ILE A 98 -13.55 9.30 9.35
CA ILE A 98 -13.22 7.97 9.92
C ILE A 98 -14.11 6.90 9.30
N VAL A 99 -15.42 7.10 9.21
CA VAL A 99 -16.36 6.15 8.59
C VAL A 99 -16.01 5.93 7.12
N ALA A 100 -15.79 7.01 6.37
CA ALA A 100 -15.39 6.94 4.97
C ALA A 100 -14.11 6.14 4.77
N ARG A 101 -13.10 6.37 5.62
CA ARG A 101 -11.81 5.66 5.58
C ARG A 101 -11.94 4.19 5.97
N ALA A 102 -12.79 3.87 6.95
CA ALA A 102 -13.08 2.49 7.33
C ALA A 102 -13.74 1.73 6.17
N ILE A 103 -14.77 2.30 5.56
CA ILE A 103 -15.51 1.69 4.45
C ILE A 103 -14.62 1.53 3.22
N SER A 104 -13.89 2.57 2.80
CA SER A 104 -12.99 2.49 1.64
C SER A 104 -11.79 1.58 1.90
N GLY A 105 -11.30 1.50 3.15
CA GLY A 105 -10.29 0.53 3.55
C GLY A 105 -10.81 -0.91 3.42
N PHE A 106 -12.02 -1.19 3.89
CA PHE A 106 -12.64 -2.51 3.74
C PHE A 106 -12.80 -2.89 2.26
N ALA A 107 -13.26 -1.97 1.43
CA ALA A 107 -13.34 -2.20 -0.02
C ALA A 107 -11.98 -2.57 -0.64
N GLY A 108 -10.89 -1.91 -0.23
CA GLY A 108 -9.52 -2.14 -0.72
C GLY A 108 -8.94 -3.53 -0.38
N GLY A 109 -9.62 -4.34 0.44
CA GLY A 109 -9.30 -5.76 0.64
C GLY A 109 -9.57 -6.65 -0.57
N ASN A 110 -10.24 -6.14 -1.61
CA ASN A 110 -10.55 -6.84 -2.87
C ASN A 110 -9.30 -7.22 -3.68
N ILE A 111 -8.13 -6.64 -3.38
CA ILE A 111 -6.86 -6.99 -4.05
C ILE A 111 -6.58 -8.49 -3.93
N SER A 112 -6.88 -9.12 -2.80
CA SER A 112 -6.74 -10.57 -2.63
C SER A 112 -7.66 -11.35 -3.56
N VAL A 113 -8.89 -10.88 -3.76
CA VAL A 113 -9.85 -11.47 -4.68
C VAL A 113 -9.44 -11.29 -6.14
N ALA A 114 -8.89 -10.10 -6.49
CA ALA A 114 -8.34 -9.84 -7.82
C ALA A 114 -7.14 -10.76 -8.14
N GLN A 115 -6.26 -10.99 -7.18
CA GLN A 115 -5.15 -11.94 -7.31
C GLN A 115 -5.64 -13.36 -7.53
N ALA A 116 -6.64 -13.79 -6.76
CA ALA A 116 -7.26 -15.10 -6.92
C ALA A 116 -7.95 -15.24 -8.28
N TYR A 117 -8.70 -14.22 -8.72
CA TYR A 117 -9.31 -14.21 -10.05
C TYR A 117 -8.28 -14.38 -11.17
N ILE A 118 -7.16 -13.65 -11.11
CA ILE A 118 -6.06 -13.80 -12.09
C ILE A 118 -5.51 -15.22 -12.05
N ALA A 119 -5.31 -15.80 -10.87
CA ALA A 119 -4.82 -17.18 -10.74
C ALA A 119 -5.78 -18.21 -11.35
N ASP A 120 -7.10 -17.96 -11.27
CA ASP A 120 -8.14 -18.83 -11.82
C ASP A 120 -8.21 -18.76 -13.38
N VAL A 121 -7.96 -17.58 -13.97
CA VAL A 121 -8.13 -17.35 -15.42
C VAL A 121 -6.83 -17.45 -16.23
N THR A 122 -5.68 -17.62 -15.57
CA THR A 122 -4.36 -17.75 -16.22
C THR A 122 -3.79 -19.15 -16.06
N SER A 123 -3.11 -19.63 -17.10
CA SER A 123 -2.29 -20.84 -17.00
C SER A 123 -1.09 -20.65 -16.05
N PRO A 124 -0.51 -21.71 -15.48
CA PRO A 124 0.69 -21.58 -14.63
C PRO A 124 1.84 -20.81 -15.30
N ALA A 125 2.01 -20.96 -16.62
CA ALA A 125 3.05 -20.25 -17.38
C ALA A 125 2.78 -18.74 -17.51
N GLU A 126 1.51 -18.34 -17.59
CA GLU A 126 1.09 -16.94 -17.76
C GLU A 126 0.79 -16.22 -16.44
N ARG A 127 0.71 -16.96 -15.33
CA ARG A 127 0.32 -16.44 -14.01
C ARG A 127 1.24 -15.32 -13.52
N SER A 128 2.54 -15.46 -13.74
CA SER A 128 3.51 -14.42 -13.37
C SER A 128 3.25 -13.11 -14.11
N ARG A 129 2.92 -13.19 -15.42
CA ARG A 129 2.54 -12.01 -16.22
C ARG A 129 1.23 -11.40 -15.74
N GLY A 130 0.23 -12.23 -15.42
CA GLY A 130 -1.04 -11.77 -14.84
C GLY A 130 -0.85 -11.04 -13.51
N MET A 131 -0.04 -11.58 -12.61
CA MET A 131 0.29 -10.92 -11.33
C MET A 131 1.09 -9.63 -11.53
N GLY A 132 1.91 -9.53 -12.57
CA GLY A 132 2.61 -8.32 -12.95
C GLY A 132 1.67 -7.15 -13.28
N LEU A 133 0.44 -7.42 -13.78
CA LEU A 133 -0.57 -6.38 -14.02
C LEU A 133 -1.00 -5.70 -12.72
N ILE A 134 -1.09 -6.44 -11.60
CA ILE A 134 -1.39 -5.84 -10.29
C ILE A 134 -0.27 -4.88 -9.89
N GLY A 135 1.00 -5.29 -10.05
CA GLY A 135 2.14 -4.39 -9.80
C GLY A 135 2.12 -3.14 -10.66
N ALA A 136 1.78 -3.29 -11.96
CA ALA A 136 1.63 -2.15 -12.86
C ALA A 136 0.47 -1.23 -12.45
N ALA A 137 -0.67 -1.79 -11.99
CA ALA A 137 -1.80 -1.03 -11.47
C ALA A 137 -1.41 -0.24 -10.20
N PHE A 138 -0.61 -0.85 -9.31
CA PHE A 138 -0.03 -0.14 -8.15
C PHE A 138 0.81 1.06 -8.59
N GLY A 139 1.78 0.86 -9.48
CA GLY A 139 2.65 1.93 -9.98
C GLY A 139 1.86 3.07 -10.61
N LEU A 140 0.97 2.75 -11.55
CA LEU A 140 0.16 3.75 -12.25
C LEU A 140 -0.84 4.45 -11.32
N GLY A 141 -1.46 3.73 -10.37
CA GLY A 141 -2.37 4.32 -9.39
C GLY A 141 -1.69 5.36 -8.50
N PHE A 142 -0.47 5.09 -8.06
CA PHE A 142 0.33 6.03 -7.29
C PHE A 142 0.91 7.19 -8.12
N ILE A 143 1.04 7.04 -9.44
CA ILE A 143 1.41 8.16 -10.33
C ILE A 143 0.22 9.07 -10.59
N VAL A 144 -0.88 8.48 -11.02
CA VAL A 144 -2.05 9.23 -11.52
C VAL A 144 -2.92 9.75 -10.37
N GLY A 145 -3.06 8.95 -9.29
CA GLY A 145 -3.94 9.28 -8.16
C GLY A 145 -3.68 10.63 -7.53
N PRO A 146 -2.47 10.92 -7.03
CA PRO A 146 -2.17 12.20 -6.37
C PRO A 146 -2.38 13.41 -7.28
N GLY A 147 -2.00 13.31 -8.56
CA GLY A 147 -2.22 14.36 -9.56
C GLY A 147 -3.71 14.62 -9.82
N LEU A 148 -4.50 13.58 -9.99
CA LEU A 148 -5.96 13.69 -10.13
C LEU A 148 -6.60 14.27 -8.86
N GLY A 149 -6.14 13.87 -7.68
CA GLY A 149 -6.62 14.40 -6.42
C GLY A 149 -6.36 15.88 -6.28
N ALA A 150 -5.15 16.35 -6.62
CA ALA A 150 -4.79 17.74 -6.63
C ALA A 150 -5.64 18.56 -7.64
N ALA A 151 -5.83 18.04 -8.85
CA ALA A 151 -6.66 18.66 -9.88
C ALA A 151 -8.13 18.76 -9.43
N ALA A 152 -8.70 17.68 -8.89
CA ALA A 152 -10.07 17.69 -8.36
C ALA A 152 -10.24 18.68 -7.20
N ALA A 153 -9.26 18.76 -6.30
CA ALA A 153 -9.27 19.71 -5.19
C ALA A 153 -9.17 21.16 -5.67
N HIS A 154 -8.40 21.41 -6.73
CA HIS A 154 -8.27 22.76 -7.32
C HIS A 154 -9.59 23.26 -7.94
N VAL A 155 -10.32 22.38 -8.63
CA VAL A 155 -11.56 22.75 -9.35
C VAL A 155 -12.77 22.82 -8.40
N GLY A 156 -12.93 21.86 -7.50
CA GLY A 156 -14.14 21.73 -6.69
C GLY A 156 -13.89 21.63 -5.18
N GLY A 157 -12.67 21.95 -4.72
CA GLY A 157 -12.28 21.88 -3.32
C GLY A 157 -12.10 20.45 -2.82
N LEU A 158 -11.77 20.32 -1.53
CA LEU A 158 -11.43 19.02 -0.90
C LEU A 158 -12.55 17.97 -1.03
N ARG A 159 -13.80 18.39 -1.06
CA ARG A 159 -14.97 17.50 -1.22
C ARG A 159 -15.04 16.85 -2.59
N ALA A 160 -14.66 17.58 -3.65
CA ALA A 160 -14.71 17.08 -5.02
C ALA A 160 -13.86 15.84 -5.23
N VAL A 161 -12.77 15.70 -4.45
CA VAL A 161 -11.87 14.53 -4.52
C VAL A 161 -12.61 13.23 -4.22
N GLY A 162 -13.47 13.23 -3.19
CA GLY A 162 -14.29 12.05 -2.86
C GLY A 162 -15.30 11.73 -3.97
N PHE A 163 -15.96 12.72 -4.54
CA PHE A 163 -16.93 12.49 -5.63
C PHE A 163 -16.26 12.05 -6.93
N VAL A 164 -15.07 12.56 -7.26
CA VAL A 164 -14.28 12.07 -8.41
C VAL A 164 -13.87 10.62 -8.20
N ALA A 165 -13.38 10.26 -7.01
CA ALA A 165 -13.04 8.88 -6.70
C ALA A 165 -14.28 7.95 -6.77
N ALA A 166 -15.43 8.39 -6.25
CA ALA A 166 -16.69 7.66 -6.35
C ALA A 166 -17.12 7.48 -7.82
N GLY A 167 -17.01 8.52 -8.64
CA GLY A 167 -17.31 8.45 -10.08
C GLY A 167 -16.42 7.44 -10.82
N LEU A 168 -15.13 7.41 -10.51
CA LEU A 168 -14.21 6.39 -11.05
C LEU A 168 -14.62 4.97 -10.64
N CYS A 169 -15.04 4.77 -9.38
CA CYS A 169 -15.57 3.48 -8.94
C CYS A 169 -16.84 3.09 -9.69
N LEU A 170 -17.75 4.03 -9.98
CA LEU A 170 -18.95 3.73 -10.75
C LEU A 170 -18.63 3.34 -12.21
N VAL A 171 -17.69 4.03 -12.85
CA VAL A 171 -17.18 3.66 -14.19
C VAL A 171 -16.59 2.25 -14.16
N ASN A 172 -15.79 1.96 -13.12
CA ASN A 172 -15.23 0.62 -12.93
C ASN A 172 -16.34 -0.44 -12.72
N LEU A 173 -17.35 -0.12 -11.89
CA LEU A 173 -18.48 -1.03 -11.63
C LEU A 173 -19.20 -1.41 -12.92
N VAL A 174 -19.49 -0.45 -13.78
CA VAL A 174 -20.13 -0.69 -15.08
C VAL A 174 -19.24 -1.60 -15.94
N SER A 175 -17.95 -1.27 -16.06
CA SER A 175 -17.00 -2.08 -16.83
C SER A 175 -16.88 -3.51 -16.27
N ALA A 176 -16.78 -3.65 -14.96
CA ALA A 176 -16.66 -4.93 -14.28
C ALA A 176 -17.95 -5.77 -14.44
N TYR A 177 -19.12 -5.14 -14.33
CA TYR A 177 -20.40 -5.82 -14.46
C TYR A 177 -20.58 -6.50 -15.82
N PHE A 178 -20.20 -5.83 -16.91
CA PHE A 178 -20.37 -6.38 -18.27
C PHE A 178 -19.25 -7.33 -18.70
N VAL A 179 -18.02 -7.15 -18.21
CA VAL A 179 -16.85 -7.90 -18.70
C VAL A 179 -16.44 -9.05 -17.80
N LEU A 180 -16.58 -8.89 -16.46
CA LEU A 180 -16.19 -9.96 -15.54
C LEU A 180 -17.22 -11.09 -15.56
N HIS A 181 -16.73 -12.30 -15.76
CA HIS A 181 -17.49 -13.54 -15.62
C HIS A 181 -16.99 -14.26 -14.36
N GLU A 182 -17.81 -15.15 -13.81
CA GLU A 182 -17.36 -15.97 -12.67
C GLU A 182 -16.18 -16.86 -13.09
N SER A 183 -15.11 -16.80 -12.29
CA SER A 183 -13.90 -17.59 -12.54
C SER A 183 -13.84 -18.87 -11.71
N LEU A 184 -14.51 -18.87 -10.56
CA LEU A 184 -14.49 -19.98 -9.63
C LEU A 184 -15.48 -21.07 -10.05
N ARG A 185 -14.99 -22.26 -10.37
CA ARG A 185 -15.81 -23.43 -10.64
C ARG A 185 -16.47 -23.94 -9.36
N HIS A 186 -17.76 -24.33 -9.43
CA HIS A 186 -18.53 -24.82 -8.28
C HIS A 186 -17.84 -25.97 -7.50
N GLU A 187 -17.07 -26.79 -8.20
CA GLU A 187 -16.35 -27.95 -7.65
C GLU A 187 -15.17 -27.58 -6.75
N HIS A 188 -14.67 -26.34 -6.84
CA HIS A 188 -13.49 -25.87 -6.10
C HIS A 188 -13.84 -24.93 -4.92
N ARG A 189 -15.13 -24.83 -4.55
CA ARG A 189 -15.56 -24.03 -3.41
C ARG A 189 -15.19 -24.76 -2.11
N ALA A 190 -14.13 -24.32 -1.46
CA ALA A 190 -13.65 -24.90 -0.19
C ALA A 190 -13.69 -23.87 0.93
N ALA A 191 -14.15 -24.29 2.11
CA ALA A 191 -14.04 -23.49 3.31
C ALA A 191 -12.63 -23.65 3.90
N ARG A 192 -11.76 -22.66 3.68
CA ARG A 192 -10.46 -22.58 4.40
C ARG A 192 -10.68 -21.83 5.71
N PRO A 193 -9.91 -22.15 6.78
CA PRO A 193 -9.94 -21.38 8.02
C PRO A 193 -9.56 -19.93 7.71
N LEU A 194 -10.35 -18.99 8.25
CA LEU A 194 -10.19 -17.55 7.97
C LEU A 194 -8.88 -16.99 8.53
N VAL A 195 -8.36 -17.56 9.61
CA VAL A 195 -7.11 -17.11 10.23
C VAL A 195 -6.29 -18.33 10.67
N ASP A 196 -5.09 -18.47 10.13
CA ASP A 196 -4.09 -19.43 10.60
C ASP A 196 -2.85 -18.66 11.08
N THR A 197 -2.67 -18.61 12.40
CA THR A 197 -1.53 -17.94 13.03
C THR A 197 -0.29 -18.82 13.12
N THR A 198 -0.37 -20.10 12.76
CA THR A 198 0.73 -21.08 12.88
C THR A 198 1.96 -20.62 12.10
N HIS A 199 1.75 -20.14 10.88
CA HIS A 199 2.83 -19.65 10.02
C HIS A 199 3.44 -18.34 10.51
N LEU A 200 2.66 -17.47 11.17
CA LEU A 200 3.16 -16.24 11.79
C LEU A 200 4.08 -16.58 12.98
N VAL A 201 3.64 -17.47 13.85
CA VAL A 201 4.45 -17.93 15.00
C VAL A 201 5.71 -18.62 14.52
N ARG A 202 5.61 -19.51 13.54
CA ARG A 202 6.76 -20.17 12.92
C ARG A 202 7.73 -19.16 12.31
N GLY A 203 7.25 -18.19 11.53
CA GLY A 203 8.09 -17.17 10.92
C GLY A 203 8.87 -16.32 11.92
N LEU A 204 8.29 -16.05 13.09
CA LEU A 204 8.95 -15.31 14.16
C LEU A 204 9.89 -16.17 15.03
N ARG A 205 9.66 -17.49 15.12
CA ARG A 205 10.48 -18.42 15.92
C ARG A 205 11.62 -19.04 15.14
N ASP A 206 11.43 -19.35 13.86
CA ASP A 206 12.48 -19.96 13.01
C ASP A 206 13.57 -18.92 12.69
N PRO A 207 14.83 -19.14 13.08
CA PRO A 207 15.94 -18.20 12.83
C PRO A 207 16.16 -17.86 11.36
N ARG A 208 15.72 -18.70 10.41
CA ARG A 208 15.84 -18.47 8.96
C ARG A 208 14.86 -17.39 8.48
N PHE A 209 13.63 -17.40 9.00
CA PHE A 209 12.57 -16.47 8.62
C PHE A 209 12.51 -15.22 9.49
N ARG A 210 12.87 -15.33 10.77
CA ARG A 210 12.71 -14.27 11.77
C ARG A 210 13.24 -12.92 11.34
N PRO A 211 14.46 -12.77 10.77
CA PRO A 211 14.93 -11.45 10.35
C PRO A 211 14.05 -10.83 9.26
N ALA A 212 13.66 -11.62 8.25
CA ALA A 212 12.79 -11.15 7.18
C ALA A 212 11.40 -10.74 7.70
N PHE A 213 10.81 -11.54 8.60
CA PHE A 213 9.51 -11.23 9.23
C PHE A 213 9.56 -9.95 10.07
N LEU A 214 10.61 -9.74 10.84
CA LEU A 214 10.80 -8.50 11.59
C LEU A 214 10.91 -7.29 10.66
N VAL A 215 11.64 -7.40 9.55
CA VAL A 215 11.74 -6.33 8.54
C VAL A 215 10.38 -6.06 7.90
N PHE A 216 9.56 -7.08 7.61
CA PHE A 216 8.19 -6.94 7.11
C PHE A 216 7.26 -6.16 8.07
N GLY A 217 7.53 -6.17 9.36
CA GLY A 217 6.80 -5.36 10.35
C GLY A 217 7.40 -3.98 10.55
N LEU A 218 8.72 -3.92 10.78
CA LEU A 218 9.41 -2.68 11.15
C LEU A 218 9.46 -1.64 10.02
N VAL A 219 9.68 -2.07 8.77
CA VAL A 219 9.78 -1.15 7.64
C VAL A 219 8.47 -0.41 7.39
N PRO A 220 7.29 -1.05 7.24
CA PRO A 220 6.03 -0.33 7.08
C PRO A 220 5.65 0.51 8.30
N PHE A 221 5.99 0.05 9.51
CA PHE A 221 5.79 0.80 10.74
C PHE A 221 6.59 2.12 10.72
N ALA A 222 7.88 2.07 10.46
CA ALA A 222 8.76 3.24 10.37
C ALA A 222 8.38 4.16 9.20
N PHE A 223 8.09 3.57 8.03
CA PHE A 223 7.65 4.30 6.84
C PHE A 223 6.35 5.08 7.08
N SER A 224 5.48 4.59 7.96
CA SER A 224 4.26 5.30 8.35
C SER A 224 4.55 6.62 9.04
N GLY A 225 5.67 6.74 9.78
CA GLY A 225 6.11 8.01 10.37
C GLY A 225 6.39 9.06 9.31
N TYR A 226 7.07 8.68 8.23
CA TYR A 226 7.28 9.53 7.07
C TYR A 226 5.95 9.94 6.41
N ILE A 227 5.04 8.99 6.19
CA ILE A 227 3.75 9.25 5.53
C ILE A 227 2.90 10.24 6.32
N VAL A 228 2.93 10.17 7.66
CA VAL A 228 2.20 11.11 8.53
C VAL A 228 2.91 12.46 8.65
N ALA A 229 4.21 12.45 8.93
CA ALA A 229 4.94 13.67 9.24
C ALA A 229 5.18 14.55 8.01
N LEU A 230 5.42 13.96 6.83
CA LEU A 230 5.82 14.72 5.65
C LEU A 230 4.79 15.74 5.20
N PRO A 231 3.51 15.40 4.96
CA PRO A 231 2.53 16.38 4.50
C PRO A 231 2.31 17.52 5.49
N LEU A 232 2.27 17.19 6.79
CA LEU A 232 2.11 18.16 7.86
C LEU A 232 3.34 19.09 7.97
N PHE A 233 4.55 18.52 7.84
CA PHE A 233 5.79 19.28 7.83
C PHE A 233 5.87 20.23 6.63
N MET A 234 5.53 19.73 5.42
CA MET A 234 5.55 20.53 4.20
C MET A 234 4.54 21.68 4.25
N GLY A 235 3.34 21.42 4.76
CA GLY A 235 2.33 22.44 4.98
C GLY A 235 2.80 23.52 5.97
N LYS A 236 3.30 23.10 7.13
CA LYS A 236 3.69 24.01 8.22
C LYS A 236 4.98 24.78 7.93
N SER A 237 6.00 24.13 7.35
CA SER A 237 7.33 24.74 7.15
C SER A 237 7.48 25.49 5.84
N PHE A 238 6.75 25.09 4.79
CA PHE A 238 6.90 25.65 3.44
C PHE A 238 5.59 26.17 2.84
N GLY A 239 4.49 26.14 3.59
CA GLY A 239 3.18 26.62 3.11
C GLY A 239 2.60 25.81 1.96
N TRP A 240 3.01 24.55 1.81
CA TRP A 240 2.49 23.71 0.74
C TRP A 240 1.03 23.35 0.97
N GLY A 241 0.24 23.44 -0.09
CA GLY A 241 -1.14 22.96 -0.14
C GLY A 241 -1.24 21.60 -0.81
N SER A 242 -2.47 21.14 -0.99
CA SER A 242 -2.78 19.86 -1.63
C SER A 242 -2.25 19.74 -3.06
N GLY A 243 -2.18 20.87 -3.79
CA GLY A 243 -1.66 20.92 -5.16
C GLY A 243 -0.17 20.53 -5.23
N GLN A 244 0.67 21.18 -4.42
CA GLN A 244 2.10 20.89 -4.37
C GLN A 244 2.36 19.47 -3.87
N LEU A 245 1.64 19.01 -2.84
CA LEU A 245 1.75 17.63 -2.36
C LEU A 245 1.31 16.62 -3.42
N GLY A 246 0.27 16.92 -4.20
CA GLY A 246 -0.16 16.06 -5.30
C GLY A 246 0.93 15.87 -6.36
N VAL A 247 1.56 16.96 -6.80
CA VAL A 247 2.70 16.92 -7.72
C VAL A 247 3.86 16.14 -7.11
N PHE A 248 4.19 16.42 -5.85
CA PHE A 248 5.26 15.74 -5.13
C PHE A 248 5.06 14.21 -5.05
N PHE A 249 3.89 13.75 -4.64
CA PHE A 249 3.59 12.31 -4.61
C PHE A 249 3.54 11.69 -6.00
N THR A 250 3.12 12.43 -7.03
CA THR A 250 3.19 11.97 -8.43
C THR A 250 4.65 11.72 -8.85
N VAL A 251 5.56 12.64 -8.53
CA VAL A 251 7.00 12.47 -8.82
C VAL A 251 7.55 11.22 -8.11
N ILE A 252 7.20 11.03 -6.83
CA ILE A 252 7.59 9.82 -6.08
C ILE A 252 7.04 8.56 -6.75
N GLY A 253 5.78 8.60 -7.18
CA GLY A 253 5.13 7.50 -7.89
C GLY A 253 5.86 7.15 -9.19
N VAL A 254 6.27 8.15 -9.97
CA VAL A 254 7.06 7.96 -11.20
C VAL A 254 8.41 7.30 -10.90
N ILE A 255 9.11 7.76 -9.86
CA ILE A 255 10.37 7.17 -9.43
C ILE A 255 10.17 5.71 -9.03
N ALA A 256 9.18 5.44 -8.18
CA ALA A 256 8.89 4.10 -7.70
C ALA A 256 8.54 3.15 -8.85
N ALA A 257 7.68 3.57 -9.78
CA ALA A 257 7.31 2.77 -10.94
C ALA A 257 8.48 2.52 -11.88
N SER A 258 9.34 3.51 -12.11
CA SER A 258 10.54 3.38 -12.96
C SER A 258 11.55 2.41 -12.34
N VAL A 259 11.75 2.49 -11.01
CA VAL A 259 12.67 1.60 -10.30
C VAL A 259 12.11 0.18 -10.27
N GLN A 260 10.85 -0.02 -9.86
CA GLN A 260 10.26 -1.36 -9.75
C GLN A 260 10.01 -2.01 -11.13
N GLY A 261 9.52 -1.24 -12.10
CA GLY A 261 9.16 -1.77 -13.41
C GLY A 261 10.34 -2.05 -14.33
N TYR A 262 11.43 -1.30 -14.19
CA TYR A 262 12.57 -1.41 -15.12
C TYR A 262 13.90 -1.72 -14.44
N LEU A 263 14.25 -0.96 -13.41
CA LEU A 263 15.60 -1.00 -12.83
C LEU A 263 15.79 -2.21 -11.90
N PHE A 264 14.77 -2.54 -11.10
CA PHE A 264 14.84 -3.66 -10.14
C PHE A 264 15.21 -4.98 -10.80
N GLY A 265 14.56 -5.34 -11.91
CA GLY A 265 14.85 -6.59 -12.62
C GLY A 265 16.28 -6.67 -13.19
N LYS A 266 16.90 -5.52 -13.50
CA LYS A 266 18.31 -5.46 -13.90
C LYS A 266 19.26 -5.60 -12.70
N ILE A 267 18.99 -4.85 -11.63
CA ILE A 267 19.84 -4.86 -10.42
C ILE A 267 19.83 -6.24 -9.76
N GLN A 268 18.66 -6.90 -9.68
CA GLN A 268 18.52 -8.22 -9.05
C GLN A 268 19.37 -9.32 -9.72
N ARG A 269 19.75 -9.14 -11.00
CA ARG A 269 20.64 -10.08 -11.70
C ARG A 269 22.08 -10.05 -11.18
N TYR A 270 22.50 -8.93 -10.58
CA TYR A 270 23.89 -8.68 -10.17
C TYR A 270 24.06 -8.58 -8.66
N ALA A 271 22.94 -8.48 -7.90
CA ALA A 271 22.99 -8.27 -6.46
C ALA A 271 22.11 -9.29 -5.73
N GLN A 272 22.62 -9.82 -4.62
CA GLN A 272 21.89 -10.71 -3.73
C GLN A 272 20.76 -9.97 -3.03
N ASP A 273 19.67 -10.66 -2.72
CA ASP A 273 18.52 -10.06 -2.04
C ASP A 273 18.89 -9.41 -0.71
N ARG A 274 19.75 -10.04 0.09
CA ARG A 274 20.26 -9.47 1.33
C ARG A 274 20.86 -8.07 1.13
N LEU A 275 21.68 -7.92 0.09
CA LEU A 275 22.31 -6.64 -0.22
C LEU A 275 21.27 -5.59 -0.63
N LEU A 276 20.30 -5.98 -1.48
CA LEU A 276 19.25 -5.10 -1.95
C LEU A 276 18.33 -4.65 -0.80
N ILE A 277 17.97 -5.57 0.10
CA ILE A 277 17.14 -5.28 1.28
C ILE A 277 17.93 -4.35 2.23
N SER A 278 19.20 -4.65 2.49
CA SER A 278 20.03 -3.89 3.42
C SER A 278 20.29 -2.48 2.91
N LEU A 279 20.76 -2.31 1.67
CA LEU A 279 21.02 -1.00 1.07
C LEU A 279 19.75 -0.17 0.92
N GLY A 280 18.64 -0.83 0.51
CA GLY A 280 17.35 -0.16 0.40
C GLY A 280 16.85 0.35 1.75
N THR A 281 16.92 -0.47 2.81
CA THR A 281 16.50 -0.08 4.16
C THR A 281 17.42 1.00 4.75
N ALA A 282 18.75 0.92 4.52
CA ALA A 282 19.71 1.96 4.92
C ALA A 282 19.39 3.30 4.22
N GLY A 283 19.14 3.27 2.90
CA GLY A 283 18.75 4.46 2.15
C GLY A 283 17.45 5.07 2.67
N MET A 284 16.47 4.24 3.03
CA MET A 284 15.22 4.72 3.66
C MET A 284 15.48 5.39 5.01
N ALA A 285 16.36 4.82 5.85
CA ALA A 285 16.72 5.41 7.14
C ALA A 285 17.38 6.80 6.96
N ILE A 286 18.35 6.89 6.06
CA ILE A 286 19.03 8.15 5.72
C ILE A 286 18.02 9.16 5.19
N GLY A 287 17.19 8.76 4.22
CA GLY A 287 16.20 9.63 3.60
C GLY A 287 15.22 10.22 4.64
N ILE A 288 14.67 9.38 5.52
CA ILE A 288 13.73 9.83 6.56
C ILE A 288 14.41 10.80 7.54
N MET A 289 15.59 10.46 8.05
CA MET A 289 16.27 11.26 9.05
C MET A 289 16.81 12.59 8.50
N ALA A 290 17.07 12.69 7.22
CA ALA A 290 17.60 13.89 6.58
C ALA A 290 16.51 14.90 6.17
N ILE A 291 15.24 14.51 6.07
CA ILE A 291 14.14 15.42 5.70
C ILE A 291 14.08 16.68 6.57
N PRO A 292 14.13 16.60 7.92
CA PRO A 292 14.05 17.81 8.76
C PRO A 292 15.25 18.76 8.63
N LEU A 293 16.36 18.33 8.01
CA LEU A 293 17.52 19.17 7.73
C LEU A 293 17.30 20.10 6.53
N ALA A 294 16.23 19.92 5.79
CA ALA A 294 15.93 20.72 4.61
C ALA A 294 15.38 22.10 5.01
N HIS A 295 16.14 23.16 4.73
CA HIS A 295 15.74 24.54 4.95
C HIS A 295 14.93 25.14 3.77
N ARG A 296 14.81 24.42 2.66
CA ARG A 296 14.05 24.80 1.46
C ARG A 296 13.29 23.57 0.95
N ALA A 297 12.10 23.78 0.41
CA ALA A 297 11.25 22.70 -0.08
C ALA A 297 11.96 21.82 -1.13
N LEU A 298 12.76 22.42 -2.03
CA LEU A 298 13.50 21.67 -3.04
C LEU A 298 14.61 20.79 -2.47
N ALA A 299 15.15 21.12 -1.29
CA ALA A 299 16.19 20.32 -0.64
C ALA A 299 15.67 18.99 -0.08
N ILE A 300 14.34 18.78 -0.05
CA ILE A 300 13.73 17.52 0.37
C ILE A 300 13.82 16.46 -0.73
N TYR A 301 13.77 16.86 -2.00
CA TYR A 301 13.70 15.91 -3.13
C TYR A 301 14.83 14.87 -3.13
N PRO A 302 16.11 15.21 -2.94
CA PRO A 302 17.19 14.21 -2.90
C PRO A 302 16.94 13.11 -1.85
N TRP A 303 16.51 13.49 -0.64
CA TRP A 303 16.26 12.55 0.45
C TRP A 303 15.07 11.64 0.18
N VAL A 304 14.02 12.21 -0.41
CA VAL A 304 12.83 11.43 -0.79
C VAL A 304 13.11 10.53 -2.00
N VAL A 305 13.97 10.94 -2.93
CA VAL A 305 14.44 10.07 -4.04
C VAL A 305 15.20 8.86 -3.47
N ILE A 306 16.12 9.08 -2.53
CA ILE A 306 16.86 8.00 -1.85
C ILE A 306 15.89 7.06 -1.13
N LEU A 307 14.93 7.62 -0.39
CA LEU A 307 13.89 6.86 0.31
C LEU A 307 13.02 6.05 -0.65
N ALA A 308 12.51 6.67 -1.72
CA ALA A 308 11.65 6.02 -2.72
C ALA A 308 12.40 4.91 -3.46
N PHE A 309 13.65 5.16 -3.84
CA PHE A 309 14.53 4.16 -4.44
C PHE A 309 14.74 2.98 -3.48
N GLY A 310 15.10 3.26 -2.22
CA GLY A 310 15.32 2.24 -1.19
C GLY A 310 14.10 1.35 -0.97
N ASN A 311 12.91 1.95 -0.85
CA ASN A 311 11.66 1.21 -0.72
C ASN A 311 11.36 0.36 -1.96
N SER A 312 11.59 0.92 -3.15
CA SER A 312 11.29 0.26 -4.43
C SER A 312 12.20 -0.94 -4.72
N VAL A 313 13.38 -0.98 -4.11
CA VAL A 313 14.32 -2.10 -4.24
C VAL A 313 14.14 -3.11 -3.11
N SER A 314 13.99 -2.66 -1.86
CA SER A 314 13.94 -3.56 -0.70
C SER A 314 12.65 -4.38 -0.62
N ALA A 315 11.50 -3.80 -0.94
CA ALA A 315 10.21 -4.47 -0.79
C ALA A 315 10.06 -5.71 -1.70
N PRO A 316 10.34 -5.66 -3.03
CA PRO A 316 10.25 -6.84 -3.87
C PRO A 316 11.36 -7.87 -3.56
N ALA A 317 12.57 -7.43 -3.17
CA ALA A 317 13.65 -8.32 -2.76
C ALA A 317 13.26 -9.12 -1.49
N LEU A 318 12.66 -8.46 -0.50
CA LEU A 318 12.18 -9.08 0.73
C LEU A 318 11.06 -10.09 0.47
N THR A 319 10.12 -9.76 -0.42
CA THR A 319 9.04 -10.65 -0.87
C THR A 319 9.62 -11.90 -1.55
N GLY A 320 10.57 -11.70 -2.47
CA GLY A 320 11.27 -12.78 -3.16
C GLY A 320 12.05 -13.69 -2.22
N LEU A 321 12.70 -13.12 -1.21
CA LEU A 321 13.44 -13.88 -0.20
C LEU A 321 12.52 -14.82 0.57
N ILE A 322 11.38 -14.35 1.10
CA ILE A 322 10.43 -15.23 1.83
C ILE A 322 9.91 -16.34 0.93
N SER A 323 9.60 -16.03 -0.32
CA SER A 323 9.13 -17.02 -1.28
C SER A 323 10.16 -18.13 -1.53
N ARG A 324 11.47 -17.79 -1.56
CA ARG A 324 12.54 -18.80 -1.73
C ARG A 324 12.88 -19.57 -0.47
N LEU A 325 12.70 -18.97 0.71
CA LEU A 325 12.91 -19.65 1.98
C LEU A 325 11.80 -20.66 2.30
N ALA A 326 10.59 -20.43 1.82
CA ALA A 326 9.43 -21.28 2.06
C ALA A 326 9.40 -22.48 1.08
N SER A 327 8.94 -23.64 1.55
CA SER A 327 8.67 -24.78 0.68
C SER A 327 7.55 -24.46 -0.33
N PRO A 328 7.54 -25.09 -1.52
CA PRO A 328 6.56 -24.78 -2.57
C PRO A 328 5.08 -24.81 -2.13
N GLY A 329 4.73 -25.68 -1.18
CA GLY A 329 3.36 -25.78 -0.63
C GLY A 329 3.02 -24.73 0.45
N GLU A 330 4.03 -24.10 1.06
CA GLU A 330 3.86 -23.16 2.18
C GLU A 330 4.06 -21.68 1.79
N GLN A 331 4.54 -21.41 0.58
CA GLN A 331 4.88 -20.05 0.14
C GLN A 331 3.76 -19.05 0.38
N GLY A 332 2.53 -19.40 -0.01
CA GLY A 332 1.37 -18.52 0.15
C GLY A 332 1.06 -18.24 1.62
N ALA A 333 1.12 -19.25 2.48
CA ALA A 333 0.83 -19.11 3.90
C ALA A 333 1.91 -18.28 4.64
N MET A 334 3.19 -18.51 4.34
CA MET A 334 4.31 -17.73 4.88
C MET A 334 4.27 -16.27 4.42
N MET A 335 3.90 -16.03 3.15
CA MET A 335 3.72 -14.69 2.62
C MET A 335 2.54 -13.97 3.29
N GLY A 336 1.39 -14.66 3.45
CA GLY A 336 0.22 -14.13 4.16
C GLY A 336 0.56 -13.75 5.61
N ALA A 337 1.32 -14.60 6.31
CA ALA A 337 1.80 -14.34 7.67
C ALA A 337 2.73 -13.10 7.73
N ALA A 338 3.65 -12.95 6.78
CA ALA A 338 4.52 -11.77 6.69
C ALA A 338 3.71 -10.49 6.39
N GLN A 339 2.71 -10.57 5.50
CA GLN A 339 1.83 -9.45 5.18
C GLN A 339 0.97 -9.01 6.38
N SER A 340 0.67 -9.93 7.31
CA SER A 340 -0.02 -9.58 8.57
C SER A 340 0.83 -8.63 9.42
N LEU A 341 2.16 -8.81 9.48
CA LEU A 341 3.06 -7.88 10.17
C LEU A 341 3.11 -6.51 9.47
N THR A 342 3.11 -6.50 8.14
CA THR A 342 2.99 -5.27 7.36
C THR A 342 1.71 -4.50 7.71
N ALA A 343 0.59 -5.20 7.82
CA ALA A 343 -0.69 -4.60 8.16
C ALA A 343 -0.70 -4.01 9.58
N ILE A 344 -0.12 -4.74 10.55
CA ILE A 344 0.06 -4.25 11.93
C ILE A 344 0.91 -2.97 11.92
N GLY A 345 2.03 -2.96 11.20
CA GLY A 345 2.90 -1.78 11.09
C GLY A 345 2.19 -0.59 10.45
N ARG A 346 1.43 -0.82 9.37
CA ARG A 346 0.65 0.20 8.66
C ARG A 346 -0.54 0.73 9.45
N PHE A 347 -1.04 -0.02 10.42
CA PHE A 347 -2.09 0.42 11.34
C PHE A 347 -1.51 1.19 12.53
N SER A 348 -0.56 0.57 13.25
CA SER A 348 -0.03 1.12 14.50
C SER A 348 0.94 2.27 14.29
N GLY A 349 1.71 2.25 13.20
CA GLY A 349 2.69 3.29 12.89
C GLY A 349 2.08 4.68 12.76
N PRO A 350 1.05 4.90 11.94
CA PRO A 350 0.44 6.21 11.80
C PRO A 350 -0.12 6.78 13.10
N LEU A 351 -0.66 5.92 13.98
CA LEU A 351 -1.17 6.34 15.29
C LEU A 351 -0.03 6.83 16.18
N LEU A 352 1.04 6.03 16.30
CA LEU A 352 2.18 6.40 17.13
C LEU A 352 2.88 7.66 16.62
N PHE A 353 3.20 7.70 15.33
CA PHE A 353 3.94 8.83 14.76
C PHE A 353 3.08 10.08 14.62
N GLY A 354 1.76 9.95 14.49
CA GLY A 354 0.83 11.07 14.59
C GLY A 354 0.83 11.68 15.99
N GLN A 355 0.77 10.84 17.03
CA GLN A 355 0.89 11.27 18.41
C GLN A 355 2.26 11.92 18.70
N LEU A 356 3.34 11.32 18.17
CA LEU A 356 4.69 11.85 18.31
C LEU A 356 4.81 13.24 17.66
N TYR A 357 4.18 13.41 16.49
CA TYR A 357 4.16 14.69 15.78
C TYR A 357 3.51 15.80 16.63
N ASP A 358 2.39 15.48 17.27
CA ASP A 358 1.64 16.43 18.10
C ASP A 358 2.41 16.80 19.39
N THR A 359 3.11 15.83 20.00
CA THR A 359 3.77 16.01 21.30
C THR A 359 5.20 16.50 21.20
N LEU A 360 5.98 16.00 20.23
CA LEU A 360 7.42 16.24 20.10
C LEU A 360 7.79 17.02 18.82
N GLY A 361 6.81 17.27 17.96
CA GLY A 361 6.99 18.00 16.71
C GLY A 361 7.61 17.18 15.56
N PRO A 362 7.75 17.81 14.38
CA PRO A 362 8.14 17.11 13.15
C PRO A 362 9.52 16.48 13.21
N THR A 363 10.53 17.20 13.71
CA THR A 363 11.92 16.74 13.72
C THR A 363 12.07 15.44 14.48
N LEU A 364 11.54 15.35 15.71
CA LEU A 364 11.64 14.15 16.53
C LEU A 364 10.80 13.00 15.98
N THR A 365 9.72 13.30 15.26
CA THR A 365 8.93 12.29 14.55
C THR A 365 9.74 11.64 13.41
N PHE A 366 10.42 12.43 12.57
CA PHE A 366 11.29 11.90 11.53
C PHE A 366 12.48 11.14 12.12
N VAL A 367 13.11 11.65 13.18
CA VAL A 367 14.22 10.97 13.86
C VAL A 367 13.75 9.65 14.46
N GLY A 368 12.61 9.61 15.14
CA GLY A 368 12.03 8.39 15.71
C GLY A 368 11.70 7.34 14.64
N ALA A 369 11.08 7.76 13.54
CA ALA A 369 10.81 6.88 12.40
C ALA A 369 12.12 6.37 11.77
N GLY A 370 13.11 7.24 11.62
CA GLY A 370 14.44 6.89 11.13
C GLY A 370 15.18 5.92 12.02
N LEU A 371 15.11 6.08 13.35
CA LEU A 371 15.71 5.14 14.31
C LEU A 371 15.09 3.75 14.22
N VAL A 372 13.77 3.66 14.09
CA VAL A 372 13.10 2.36 13.84
C VAL A 372 13.58 1.78 12.51
N MET A 373 13.78 2.61 11.49
CA MET A 373 14.31 2.15 10.19
C MET A 373 15.77 1.68 10.31
N VAL A 374 16.59 2.32 11.14
CA VAL A 374 17.97 1.86 11.47
C VAL A 374 17.92 0.51 12.18
N ILE A 375 16.99 0.30 13.12
CA ILE A 375 16.79 -1.01 13.74
C ILE A 375 16.41 -2.05 12.69
N ALA A 376 15.48 -1.71 11.77
CA ALA A 376 15.11 -2.59 10.68
C ALA A 376 16.31 -2.92 9.79
N TRP A 377 17.15 -1.93 9.47
CA TRP A 377 18.39 -2.13 8.73
C TRP A 377 19.37 -3.06 9.48
N ALA A 378 19.59 -2.86 10.76
CA ALA A 378 20.45 -3.73 11.57
C ALA A 378 19.95 -5.20 11.59
N VAL A 379 18.62 -5.38 11.56
CA VAL A 379 18.02 -6.73 11.44
C VAL A 379 18.30 -7.33 10.07
N THR A 380 18.37 -6.53 9.00
CA THR A 380 18.68 -7.06 7.65
C THR A 380 20.08 -7.68 7.58
N LEU A 381 21.03 -7.22 8.38
CA LEU A 381 22.39 -7.78 8.43
C LEU A 381 22.41 -9.23 8.93
N ARG A 382 21.35 -9.68 9.62
CA ARG A 382 21.18 -11.06 10.09
C ARG A 382 20.46 -11.96 9.07
N ILE A 383 19.99 -11.41 7.95
CA ILE A 383 19.42 -12.20 6.86
C ILE A 383 20.52 -13.07 6.27
N ARG A 384 20.22 -14.37 6.12
CA ARG A 384 21.08 -15.30 5.40
C ARG A 384 20.43 -15.57 4.05
N ASP A 385 21.16 -15.34 2.97
CA ASP A 385 20.69 -15.79 1.67
C ASP A 385 20.65 -17.31 1.66
N PRO A 386 19.56 -17.93 1.18
CA PRO A 386 19.59 -19.33 0.83
C PRO A 386 20.66 -19.44 -0.25
N GLY A 387 21.75 -20.15 0.05
CA GLY A 387 22.89 -20.28 -0.85
C GLY A 387 22.39 -20.58 -2.26
N ILE A 388 22.92 -19.85 -3.23
CA ILE A 388 22.78 -20.21 -4.64
C ILE A 388 23.45 -21.57 -4.77
N PRO A 389 22.72 -22.64 -5.21
CA PRO A 389 23.33 -23.95 -5.39
C PRO A 389 24.47 -23.92 -6.36
#